data_f4c02221ffa634771e00e1ac4f635f1f
#
_entry.id   f4c02221ffa634771e00e1ac4f635f1f
#
_cell.length_a   1.000
_cell.length_b   1.000
_cell.length_c   1.000
_cell.angle_alpha   90.00
_cell.angle_beta   90.00
_cell.angle_gamma   90.00
#
_symmetry.space_group_name_H-M   'P 1'
#
loop_
_entity.id
_entity.type
_entity.pdbx_description
1 polymer ?
#
loop_
_entity_poly.entity_id
_entity_poly.type
_entity_poly.pdbx_seq_one_letter_code
_entity_poly.pdbx_strand_id
1 'polypeptide(L)'
;MSLQVETVGHPLAQQALGQIRDRETPSPIFRAAVATLTRQLVYAATADLQMAEQPIITPFAETTTNRVDQLVSPIAILRSGAAMLETAIDTLPDGRAGHFGVYHDKRVGATVEYYLKLPDDVASSRVLLLDPAIGTGKTAIATVSRLHEFGVSDICFLTLVASSEGLELIGENAPDVRVYAVATGDEVGPNGYLRPGMGDFGDRYYGSK
;
A
#
# COMPACT_ATOMS: atom_id res chain seq x y z
N MET A 1 -5.55 4.22 -21.18
CA MET A 1 -4.49 4.96 -20.44
C MET A 1 -3.46 3.92 -20.00
N SER A 2 -2.18 4.26 -19.89
CA SER A 2 -1.17 3.34 -19.32
C SER A 2 -1.19 3.46 -17.80
N LEU A 3 -1.01 2.34 -17.08
CA LEU A 3 -0.87 2.32 -15.62
C LEU A 3 0.25 3.28 -15.19
N GLN A 4 -0.04 4.13 -14.23
CA GLN A 4 0.98 4.99 -13.62
C GLN A 4 1.69 4.22 -12.50
N VAL A 5 2.97 3.95 -12.66
CA VAL A 5 3.82 3.28 -11.66
C VAL A 5 4.96 4.21 -11.26
N GLU A 6 5.05 4.52 -9.98
CA GLU A 6 6.14 5.30 -9.39
C GLU A 6 6.99 4.43 -8.48
N THR A 7 8.31 4.45 -8.69
CA THR A 7 9.25 3.70 -7.86
C THR A 7 9.99 4.63 -6.90
N VAL A 8 9.93 4.31 -5.60
CA VAL A 8 10.59 5.09 -4.55
C VAL A 8 12.08 4.77 -4.52
N GLY A 9 12.90 5.64 -5.15
CA GLY A 9 14.34 5.45 -5.36
C GLY A 9 15.26 5.96 -4.23
N HIS A 10 14.76 6.34 -3.06
CA HIS A 10 15.57 6.93 -2.00
C HIS A 10 16.62 5.92 -1.44
N PRO A 11 17.90 6.33 -1.20
CA PRO A 11 18.95 5.41 -0.75
C PRO A 11 18.60 4.63 0.53
N LEU A 12 17.93 5.26 1.50
CA LEU A 12 17.48 4.57 2.72
C LEU A 12 16.36 3.57 2.44
N ALA A 13 15.52 3.79 1.40
CA ALA A 13 14.56 2.78 0.95
C ALA A 13 15.28 1.57 0.37
N GLN A 14 16.30 1.78 -0.45
CA GLN A 14 17.09 0.68 -1.02
C GLN A 14 17.82 -0.14 0.06
N GLN A 15 18.33 0.52 1.09
CA GLN A 15 18.91 -0.19 2.24
C GLN A 15 17.85 -1.03 2.98
N ALA A 16 16.69 -0.48 3.26
CA ALA A 16 15.59 -1.20 3.92
C ALA A 16 15.03 -2.33 3.03
N LEU A 17 14.98 -2.13 1.70
CA LEU A 17 14.65 -3.18 0.74
C LEU A 17 15.64 -4.35 0.83
N GLY A 18 16.94 -4.08 0.92
CA GLY A 18 17.96 -5.12 1.15
C GLY A 18 17.64 -5.93 2.41
N GLN A 19 17.28 -5.26 3.51
CA GLN A 19 16.92 -5.93 4.77
C GLN A 19 15.69 -6.83 4.64
N ILE A 20 14.62 -6.40 3.94
CA ILE A 20 13.44 -7.25 3.75
C ILE A 20 13.69 -8.41 2.77
N ARG A 21 14.61 -8.27 1.83
CA ARG A 21 14.99 -9.34 0.91
C ARG A 21 15.90 -10.39 1.54
N ASP A 22 16.80 -9.99 2.44
CA ASP A 22 17.75 -10.89 3.09
C ASP A 22 17.01 -11.86 4.03
N ARG A 23 17.13 -13.17 3.74
CA ARG A 23 16.49 -14.24 4.51
C ARG A 23 16.99 -14.34 5.97
N GLU A 24 18.19 -13.86 6.25
CA GLU A 24 18.81 -13.91 7.59
C GLU A 24 18.33 -12.73 8.47
N THR A 25 17.58 -11.77 7.91
CA THR A 25 17.09 -10.63 8.67
C THR A 25 16.08 -11.07 9.74
N PRO A 26 16.37 -10.83 11.04
CA PRO A 26 15.46 -11.16 12.13
C PRO A 26 14.14 -10.36 12.05
N SER A 27 13.03 -10.95 12.51
CA SER A 27 11.69 -10.33 12.45
C SER A 27 11.61 -8.91 13.02
N PRO A 28 12.29 -8.51 14.12
CA PRO A 28 12.25 -7.13 14.59
C PRO A 28 12.86 -6.13 13.59
N ILE A 29 13.97 -6.49 12.95
CA ILE A 29 14.63 -5.67 11.92
C ILE A 29 13.77 -5.64 10.65
N PHE A 30 13.22 -6.79 10.27
CA PHE A 30 12.28 -6.90 9.15
C PHE A 30 11.08 -5.95 9.34
N ARG A 31 10.45 -5.95 10.51
CA ARG A 31 9.33 -5.03 10.84
C ARG A 31 9.74 -3.56 10.78
N ALA A 32 10.90 -3.21 11.30
CA ALA A 32 11.40 -1.83 11.24
C ALA A 32 11.67 -1.38 9.80
N ALA A 33 12.21 -2.26 8.96
CA ALA A 33 12.43 -2.00 7.54
C ALA A 33 11.09 -1.81 6.80
N VAL A 34 10.08 -2.67 7.05
CA VAL A 34 8.73 -2.53 6.50
C VAL A 34 8.12 -1.16 6.87
N ALA A 35 8.22 -0.76 8.15
CA ALA A 35 7.72 0.54 8.59
C ALA A 35 8.44 1.71 7.88
N THR A 36 9.75 1.63 7.70
CA THR A 36 10.53 2.64 6.97
C THR A 36 10.06 2.76 5.52
N LEU A 37 9.89 1.65 4.83
CA LEU A 37 9.43 1.62 3.44
C LEU A 37 7.99 2.11 3.30
N THR A 38 7.11 1.68 4.20
CA THR A 38 5.71 2.13 4.20
C THR A 38 5.61 3.64 4.36
N ARG A 39 6.36 4.24 5.27
CA ARG A 39 6.36 5.70 5.47
C ARG A 39 6.78 6.45 4.21
N GLN A 40 7.79 5.96 3.51
CA GLN A 40 8.23 6.58 2.25
C GLN A 40 7.19 6.46 1.14
N LEU A 41 6.52 5.30 1.03
CA LEU A 41 5.42 5.11 0.08
C LEU A 41 4.24 6.04 0.39
N VAL A 42 3.89 6.22 1.67
CA VAL A 42 2.83 7.16 2.07
C VAL A 42 3.19 8.58 1.67
N TYR A 43 4.41 9.05 1.94
CA TYR A 43 4.85 10.39 1.52
C TYR A 43 4.82 10.56 0.00
N ALA A 44 5.27 9.56 -0.77
CA ALA A 44 5.21 9.62 -2.23
C ALA A 44 3.76 9.71 -2.74
N ALA A 45 2.88 8.85 -2.25
CA ALA A 45 1.47 8.80 -2.66
C ALA A 45 0.61 9.98 -2.19
N THR A 46 1.15 10.82 -1.31
CA THR A 46 0.45 11.97 -0.73
C THR A 46 1.11 13.33 -1.07
N ALA A 47 2.12 13.31 -1.94
CA ALA A 47 2.89 14.52 -2.27
C ALA A 47 2.06 15.61 -2.99
N ASP A 48 0.96 15.23 -3.63
CA ASP A 48 0.04 16.09 -4.38
C ASP A 48 -1.29 16.37 -3.67
N LEU A 49 -1.39 16.09 -2.36
CA LEU A 49 -2.59 16.38 -1.58
C LEU A 49 -2.93 17.87 -1.56
N GLN A 50 -4.22 18.16 -1.63
CA GLN A 50 -4.72 19.53 -1.53
C GLN A 50 -4.48 20.10 -0.13
N MET A 51 -4.06 21.37 -0.10
CA MET A 51 -3.76 22.10 1.11
C MET A 51 -4.70 23.30 1.24
N ALA A 52 -5.09 23.62 2.46
CA ALA A 52 -5.82 24.84 2.81
C ALA A 52 -5.04 25.68 3.81
N GLU A 53 -5.15 27.01 3.69
CA GLU A 53 -4.58 27.92 4.68
C GLU A 53 -5.36 27.84 6.01
N GLN A 54 -4.62 27.86 7.11
CA GLN A 54 -5.16 27.87 8.46
C GLN A 54 -4.45 28.94 9.30
N PRO A 55 -5.18 29.91 9.90
CA PRO A 55 -4.59 30.84 10.83
C PRO A 55 -4.14 30.12 12.11
N ILE A 56 -2.97 30.47 12.60
CA ILE A 56 -2.40 29.97 13.84
C ILE A 56 -1.77 31.11 14.66
N ILE A 57 -1.56 30.86 15.93
CA ILE A 57 -0.83 31.77 16.82
C ILE A 57 0.45 31.05 17.26
N THR A 58 1.60 31.59 16.86
CA THR A 58 2.90 31.13 17.34
C THR A 58 3.20 31.76 18.71
N PRO A 59 4.25 31.36 19.45
CA PRO A 59 4.63 32.03 20.69
C PRO A 59 4.93 33.52 20.54
N PHE A 60 5.16 34.03 19.35
CA PHE A 60 5.60 35.41 19.12
C PHE A 60 4.65 36.25 18.26
N ALA A 61 3.81 35.64 17.41
CA ALA A 61 2.91 36.35 16.47
C ALA A 61 1.80 35.49 15.91
N GLU A 62 0.75 36.14 15.45
CA GLU A 62 -0.24 35.53 14.55
C GLU A 62 0.38 35.31 13.17
N THR A 63 0.06 34.18 12.52
CA THR A 63 0.49 33.83 11.17
C THR A 63 -0.47 32.84 10.53
N THR A 64 -0.22 32.44 9.29
CA THR A 64 -0.93 31.36 8.61
C THR A 64 0.00 30.16 8.38
N THR A 65 -0.57 28.98 8.40
CA THR A 65 0.08 27.73 7.98
C THR A 65 -0.80 26.97 7.01
N ASN A 66 -0.28 25.91 6.42
CA ASN A 66 -1.06 25.01 5.57
C ASN A 66 -1.44 23.75 6.34
N ARG A 67 -2.64 23.27 6.12
CA ARG A 67 -3.09 21.94 6.55
C ARG A 67 -3.54 21.13 5.34
N VAL A 68 -3.50 19.81 5.43
CA VAL A 68 -4.12 18.93 4.42
C VAL A 68 -5.63 19.13 4.45
N ASP A 69 -6.23 19.35 3.28
CA ASP A 69 -7.68 19.57 3.11
C ASP A 69 -8.33 18.51 2.22
N GLN A 70 -7.75 17.32 2.21
CA GLN A 70 -8.24 16.17 1.47
C GLN A 70 -8.30 14.95 2.39
N LEU A 71 -9.42 14.22 2.37
CA LEU A 71 -9.55 12.98 3.13
C LEU A 71 -8.63 11.90 2.55
N VAL A 72 -7.96 11.16 3.42
CA VAL A 72 -7.10 10.04 3.05
C VAL A 72 -7.49 8.82 3.88
N SER A 73 -7.70 7.69 3.21
CA SER A 73 -8.11 6.44 3.85
C SER A 73 -7.13 5.32 3.55
N PRO A 74 -6.24 4.96 4.50
CA PRO A 74 -5.41 3.77 4.36
C PRO A 74 -6.27 2.50 4.55
N ILE A 75 -6.29 1.63 3.53
CA ILE A 75 -7.06 0.38 3.51
C ILE A 75 -6.08 -0.79 3.39
N ALA A 76 -6.05 -1.66 4.40
CA ALA A 76 -5.17 -2.82 4.39
C ALA A 76 -5.83 -4.03 3.74
N ILE A 77 -5.17 -4.65 2.76
CA ILE A 77 -5.53 -5.98 2.29
C ILE A 77 -5.03 -7.00 3.30
N LEU A 78 -5.96 -7.65 3.98
CA LEU A 78 -5.64 -8.64 4.99
C LEU A 78 -5.16 -9.95 4.35
N ARG A 79 -4.21 -10.58 4.93
CA ARG A 79 -3.53 -10.39 6.22
C ARG A 79 -2.29 -9.48 6.10
N SER A 80 -1.54 -9.53 4.99
CA SER A 80 -0.22 -8.91 4.78
C SER A 80 -0.22 -7.39 4.88
N GLY A 81 -1.22 -6.73 4.30
CA GLY A 81 -1.34 -5.27 4.33
C GLY A 81 -1.52 -4.66 5.71
N ALA A 82 -2.02 -5.44 6.68
CA ALA A 82 -2.12 -4.98 8.08
C ALA A 82 -0.76 -4.57 8.67
N ALA A 83 0.34 -5.17 8.19
CA ALA A 83 1.70 -4.81 8.61
C ALA A 83 2.12 -3.38 8.21
N MET A 84 1.48 -2.82 7.20
CA MET A 84 1.74 -1.46 6.72
C MET A 84 0.77 -0.44 7.35
N LEU A 85 -0.38 -0.90 7.84
CA LEU A 85 -1.49 -0.03 8.23
C LEU A 85 -1.15 0.89 9.41
N GLU A 86 -0.55 0.35 10.47
CA GLU A 86 -0.19 1.15 11.66
C GLU A 86 0.75 2.30 11.29
N THR A 87 1.79 2.01 10.49
CA THR A 87 2.70 3.05 10.00
C THR A 87 2.02 4.06 9.10
N ALA A 88 1.06 3.64 8.27
CA ALA A 88 0.29 4.56 7.45
C ALA A 88 -0.58 5.49 8.30
N ILE A 89 -1.25 4.97 9.34
CA ILE A 89 -2.05 5.77 10.29
C ILE A 89 -1.17 6.76 11.05
N ASP A 90 -0.02 6.33 11.55
CA ASP A 90 0.93 7.21 12.25
C ASP A 90 1.45 8.35 11.36
N THR A 91 1.52 8.10 10.06
CA THR A 91 1.97 9.11 9.07
C THR A 91 0.83 10.06 8.66
N LEU A 92 -0.42 9.61 8.80
CA LEU A 92 -1.65 10.32 8.41
C LEU A 92 -2.56 10.51 9.64
N PRO A 93 -2.32 11.51 10.49
CA PRO A 93 -3.00 11.64 11.78
C PRO A 93 -4.53 11.75 11.67
N ASP A 94 -5.05 12.28 10.55
CA ASP A 94 -6.48 12.37 10.26
C ASP A 94 -6.99 11.23 9.36
N GLY A 95 -6.12 10.24 9.06
CA GLY A 95 -6.43 9.11 8.19
C GLY A 95 -7.45 8.14 8.80
N ARG A 96 -8.47 7.78 8.03
CA ARG A 96 -9.52 6.84 8.45
C ARG A 96 -9.27 5.47 7.86
N ALA A 97 -8.86 4.53 8.72
CA ALA A 97 -8.43 3.21 8.30
C ALA A 97 -9.58 2.25 7.97
N GLY A 98 -9.34 1.38 7.01
CA GLY A 98 -10.22 0.26 6.69
C GLY A 98 -9.46 -1.03 6.46
N HIS A 99 -10.21 -2.13 6.33
CA HIS A 99 -9.65 -3.46 6.12
C HIS A 99 -10.45 -4.19 5.05
N PHE A 100 -9.72 -4.87 4.18
CA PHE A 100 -10.27 -5.70 3.13
C PHE A 100 -9.71 -7.12 3.25
N GLY A 101 -10.53 -8.04 3.76
CA GLY A 101 -10.16 -9.44 3.91
C GLY A 101 -10.48 -10.22 2.64
N VAL A 102 -9.46 -10.63 1.90
CA VAL A 102 -9.59 -11.32 0.63
C VAL A 102 -8.48 -12.36 0.46
N TYR A 103 -8.82 -13.49 -0.17
CA TYR A 103 -7.82 -14.48 -0.56
C TYR A 103 -8.19 -15.12 -1.91
N HIS A 104 -7.17 -15.58 -2.62
CA HIS A 104 -7.39 -16.35 -3.85
C HIS A 104 -7.52 -17.84 -3.51
N ASP A 105 -8.73 -18.39 -3.72
CA ASP A 105 -8.97 -19.82 -3.55
C ASP A 105 -8.50 -20.57 -4.81
N LYS A 106 -7.39 -21.31 -4.68
CA LYS A 106 -6.80 -22.10 -5.77
C LYS A 106 -7.71 -23.24 -6.24
N ARG A 107 -8.66 -23.72 -5.41
CA ARG A 107 -9.57 -24.83 -5.77
C ARG A 107 -10.69 -24.37 -6.68
N VAL A 108 -11.20 -23.18 -6.43
CA VAL A 108 -12.31 -22.58 -7.19
C VAL A 108 -11.79 -21.63 -8.27
N GLY A 109 -10.51 -21.25 -8.24
CA GLY A 109 -9.90 -20.28 -9.15
C GLY A 109 -10.44 -18.87 -9.01
N ALA A 110 -11.08 -18.55 -7.89
CA ALA A 110 -11.74 -17.28 -7.63
C ALA A 110 -11.14 -16.55 -6.42
N THR A 111 -11.30 -15.24 -6.42
CA THR A 111 -10.98 -14.40 -5.25
C THR A 111 -12.20 -14.34 -4.32
N VAL A 112 -12.01 -14.69 -3.06
CA VAL A 112 -13.06 -14.75 -2.04
C VAL A 112 -12.88 -13.60 -1.05
N GLU A 113 -13.90 -12.75 -0.96
CA GLU A 113 -14.02 -11.73 0.10
C GLU A 113 -14.61 -12.39 1.35
N TYR A 114 -13.94 -12.23 2.51
CA TYR A 114 -14.42 -12.76 3.78
C TYR A 114 -14.59 -11.69 4.86
N TYR A 115 -14.06 -10.49 4.63
CA TYR A 115 -14.19 -9.37 5.56
C TYR A 115 -14.07 -8.05 4.81
N LEU A 116 -14.96 -7.10 5.09
CA LEU A 116 -14.87 -5.74 4.57
C LEU A 116 -15.34 -4.75 5.64
N LYS A 117 -14.48 -3.81 5.99
CA LYS A 117 -14.83 -2.67 6.82
C LYS A 117 -14.13 -1.43 6.25
N LEU A 118 -14.93 -0.52 5.73
CA LEU A 118 -14.49 0.76 5.16
C LEU A 118 -15.01 1.93 6.00
N PRO A 119 -14.34 3.09 5.98
CA PRO A 119 -14.90 4.35 6.47
C PRO A 119 -16.18 4.73 5.71
N ASP A 120 -17.12 5.36 6.38
CA ASP A 120 -18.42 5.74 5.78
C ASP A 120 -18.27 6.75 4.62
N ASP A 121 -17.21 7.57 4.64
CA ASP A 121 -16.87 8.58 3.65
C ASP A 121 -15.77 8.17 2.67
N VAL A 122 -15.50 6.87 2.54
CA VAL A 122 -14.42 6.33 1.68
C VAL A 122 -14.53 6.78 0.23
N ALA A 123 -15.75 6.95 -0.30
CA ALA A 123 -15.99 7.38 -1.67
C ALA A 123 -15.44 8.78 -2.00
N SER A 124 -15.31 9.65 -0.99
CA SER A 124 -14.79 11.01 -1.14
C SER A 124 -13.32 11.14 -0.71
N SER A 125 -12.67 10.04 -0.32
CA SER A 125 -11.29 10.03 0.12
C SER A 125 -10.33 9.54 -0.98
N ARG A 126 -9.06 9.97 -0.88
CA ARG A 126 -7.97 9.23 -1.52
C ARG A 126 -7.75 7.94 -0.75
N VAL A 127 -7.90 6.80 -1.40
CA VAL A 127 -7.61 5.49 -0.80
C VAL A 127 -6.14 5.13 -1.01
N LEU A 128 -5.43 4.88 0.09
CA LEU A 128 -4.12 4.23 0.05
C LEU A 128 -4.33 2.73 0.30
N LEU A 129 -4.37 1.95 -0.78
CA LEU A 129 -4.55 0.51 -0.69
C LEU A 129 -3.20 -0.16 -0.40
N LEU A 130 -3.11 -0.89 0.71
CA LEU A 130 -1.87 -1.41 1.26
C LEU A 130 -1.78 -2.92 1.10
N ASP A 131 -0.80 -3.38 0.32
CA ASP A 131 -0.38 -4.79 0.27
C ASP A 131 1.13 -4.86 -0.01
N PRO A 132 1.95 -5.52 0.81
CA PRO A 132 3.40 -5.53 0.65
C PRO A 132 3.91 -6.22 -0.63
N ALA A 133 3.08 -7.00 -1.31
CA ALA A 133 3.49 -7.73 -2.50
C ALA A 133 2.40 -7.79 -3.58
N ILE A 134 2.71 -7.32 -4.77
CA ILE A 134 1.90 -7.57 -5.96
C ILE A 134 2.53 -8.74 -6.74
N GLY A 135 1.93 -9.95 -6.60
CA GLY A 135 2.29 -11.13 -7.40
C GLY A 135 1.57 -11.10 -8.75
N THR A 136 0.58 -11.96 -8.95
CA THR A 136 -0.21 -12.04 -10.20
C THR A 136 -1.17 -10.86 -10.42
N GLY A 137 -1.31 -9.94 -9.48
CA GLY A 137 -2.25 -8.81 -9.58
C GLY A 137 -3.72 -9.14 -9.32
N LYS A 138 -4.12 -10.41 -9.26
CA LYS A 138 -5.54 -10.82 -9.13
C LYS A 138 -6.22 -10.27 -7.88
N THR A 139 -5.53 -10.32 -6.73
CA THR A 139 -6.02 -9.75 -5.47
C THR A 139 -6.19 -8.25 -5.57
N ALA A 140 -5.21 -7.55 -6.17
CA ALA A 140 -5.26 -6.11 -6.37
C ALA A 140 -6.48 -5.70 -7.20
N ILE A 141 -6.70 -6.36 -8.36
CA ILE A 141 -7.83 -6.08 -9.24
C ILE A 141 -9.17 -6.32 -8.53
N ALA A 142 -9.32 -7.45 -7.85
CA ALA A 142 -10.56 -7.76 -7.12
C ALA A 142 -10.86 -6.69 -6.06
N THR A 143 -9.83 -6.23 -5.33
CA THR A 143 -9.98 -5.19 -4.30
C THR A 143 -10.30 -3.84 -4.93
N VAL A 144 -9.63 -3.45 -6.00
CA VAL A 144 -9.89 -2.18 -6.72
C VAL A 144 -11.31 -2.18 -7.29
N SER A 145 -11.72 -3.26 -7.97
CA SER A 145 -13.08 -3.38 -8.50
C SER A 145 -14.14 -3.21 -7.40
N ARG A 146 -13.87 -3.81 -6.24
CA ARG A 146 -14.78 -3.69 -5.09
C ARG A 146 -14.82 -2.26 -4.53
N LEU A 147 -13.68 -1.55 -4.46
CA LEU A 147 -13.65 -0.15 -4.05
C LEU A 147 -14.40 0.76 -5.04
N HIS A 148 -14.31 0.50 -6.35
CA HIS A 148 -15.11 1.21 -7.35
C HIS A 148 -16.61 1.02 -7.14
N GLU A 149 -17.08 -0.16 -6.72
CA GLU A 149 -18.49 -0.39 -6.37
C GLU A 149 -18.95 0.48 -5.17
N PHE A 150 -18.03 0.86 -4.27
CA PHE A 150 -18.27 1.82 -3.19
C PHE A 150 -18.11 3.29 -3.62
N GLY A 151 -17.89 3.56 -4.91
CA GLY A 151 -17.76 4.90 -5.45
C GLY A 151 -16.38 5.54 -5.28
N VAL A 152 -15.37 4.77 -4.88
CA VAL A 152 -13.99 5.28 -4.77
C VAL A 152 -13.41 5.48 -6.16
N SER A 153 -12.87 6.66 -6.44
CA SER A 153 -12.26 7.01 -7.74
C SER A 153 -10.78 7.42 -7.66
N ASP A 154 -10.27 7.73 -6.47
CA ASP A 154 -8.86 8.11 -6.26
C ASP A 154 -8.16 7.02 -5.45
N ILE A 155 -7.51 6.08 -6.15
CA ILE A 155 -6.83 4.92 -5.54
C ILE A 155 -5.34 4.97 -5.82
N CYS A 156 -4.55 4.97 -4.75
CA CYS A 156 -3.11 4.75 -4.77
C CYS A 156 -2.80 3.38 -4.16
N PHE A 157 -2.24 2.46 -4.93
CA PHE A 157 -1.82 1.15 -4.44
C PHE A 157 -0.36 1.22 -3.97
N LEU A 158 -0.10 0.98 -2.69
CA LEU A 158 1.21 1.02 -2.06
C LEU A 158 1.73 -0.39 -1.83
N THR A 159 2.87 -0.71 -2.42
CA THR A 159 3.49 -2.05 -2.31
C THR A 159 5.00 -1.98 -2.12
N LEU A 160 5.57 -2.96 -1.43
CA LEU A 160 7.03 -3.02 -1.26
C LEU A 160 7.69 -3.63 -2.50
N VAL A 161 7.09 -4.68 -3.06
CA VAL A 161 7.62 -5.39 -4.23
C VAL A 161 6.50 -5.76 -5.19
N ALA A 162 6.70 -5.50 -6.48
CA ALA A 162 5.73 -5.85 -7.52
C ALA A 162 6.37 -6.64 -8.66
N SER A 163 5.65 -7.63 -9.20
CA SER A 163 6.03 -8.32 -10.42
C SER A 163 5.64 -7.51 -11.66
N SER A 164 6.34 -7.73 -12.76
CA SER A 164 5.95 -7.19 -14.07
C SER A 164 4.58 -7.70 -14.50
N GLU A 165 4.33 -9.01 -14.37
CA GLU A 165 3.05 -9.65 -14.69
C GLU A 165 1.88 -9.02 -13.94
N GLY A 166 2.04 -8.80 -12.62
CA GLY A 166 1.00 -8.21 -11.79
C GLY A 166 0.70 -6.76 -12.15
N LEU A 167 1.73 -5.98 -12.47
CA LEU A 167 1.57 -4.59 -12.91
C LEU A 167 0.90 -4.51 -14.29
N GLU A 168 1.27 -5.37 -15.23
CA GLU A 168 0.62 -5.46 -16.54
C GLU A 168 -0.86 -5.78 -16.39
N LEU A 169 -1.20 -6.79 -15.58
CA LEU A 169 -2.59 -7.19 -15.35
C LEU A 169 -3.42 -6.07 -14.69
N ILE A 170 -2.85 -5.32 -13.73
CA ILE A 170 -3.49 -4.13 -13.14
C ILE A 170 -3.70 -3.07 -14.22
N GLY A 171 -2.71 -2.81 -15.07
CA GLY A 171 -2.80 -1.82 -16.14
C GLY A 171 -3.90 -2.12 -17.18
N GLU A 172 -4.15 -3.40 -17.44
CA GLU A 172 -5.23 -3.84 -18.32
C GLU A 172 -6.63 -3.69 -17.73
N ASN A 173 -6.78 -3.88 -16.40
CA ASN A 173 -8.08 -4.01 -15.75
C ASN A 173 -8.44 -2.80 -14.83
N ALA A 174 -7.45 -2.05 -14.37
CA ALA A 174 -7.61 -0.89 -13.50
C ALA A 174 -6.58 0.22 -13.82
N PRO A 175 -6.58 0.75 -15.06
CA PRO A 175 -5.57 1.71 -15.53
C PRO A 175 -5.64 3.08 -14.84
N ASP A 176 -6.69 3.36 -14.10
CA ASP A 176 -6.93 4.56 -13.32
C ASP A 176 -6.25 4.55 -11.94
N VAL A 177 -5.76 3.38 -11.50
CA VAL A 177 -5.01 3.23 -10.24
C VAL A 177 -3.58 3.75 -10.41
N ARG A 178 -3.10 4.47 -9.40
CA ARG A 178 -1.69 4.84 -9.29
C ARG A 178 -0.96 3.83 -8.40
N VAL A 179 0.11 3.24 -8.87
CA VAL A 179 0.91 2.27 -8.09
C VAL A 179 2.20 2.92 -7.61
N TYR A 180 2.45 2.84 -6.31
CA TYR A 180 3.69 3.26 -5.67
C TYR A 180 4.41 2.01 -5.14
N ALA A 181 5.62 1.76 -5.63
CA ALA A 181 6.38 0.57 -5.29
C ALA A 181 7.80 0.92 -4.84
N VAL A 182 8.41 0.10 -3.98
CA VAL A 182 9.84 0.25 -3.66
C VAL A 182 10.70 -0.48 -4.70
N ALA A 183 10.22 -1.63 -5.17
CA ALA A 183 10.86 -2.37 -6.25
C ALA A 183 9.82 -2.98 -7.19
N THR A 184 10.16 -3.01 -8.47
CA THR A 184 9.38 -3.62 -9.55
C THR A 184 10.23 -4.60 -10.35
N GLY A 185 9.60 -5.44 -11.19
CA GLY A 185 10.30 -6.35 -12.08
C GLY A 185 10.64 -7.70 -11.46
N ASP A 186 10.15 -8.01 -10.26
CA ASP A 186 10.24 -9.36 -9.71
C ASP A 186 9.37 -10.32 -10.56
N GLU A 187 9.75 -11.60 -10.59
CA GLU A 187 9.01 -12.64 -11.32
C GLU A 187 8.13 -13.46 -10.38
N VAL A 188 6.97 -13.91 -10.85
CA VAL A 188 6.13 -14.85 -10.11
C VAL A 188 6.68 -16.27 -10.27
N GLY A 189 7.18 -16.84 -9.18
CA GLY A 189 7.69 -18.21 -9.17
C GLY A 189 6.58 -19.28 -9.24
N PRO A 190 6.94 -20.55 -9.52
CA PRO A 190 5.97 -21.64 -9.66
C PRO A 190 5.08 -21.90 -8.45
N ASN A 191 5.54 -21.51 -7.26
CA ASN A 191 4.78 -21.61 -6.00
C ASN A 191 3.92 -20.38 -5.70
N GLY A 192 3.96 -19.35 -6.58
CA GLY A 192 3.22 -18.09 -6.46
C GLY A 192 3.95 -17.02 -5.64
N TYR A 193 5.16 -17.29 -5.14
CA TYR A 193 5.99 -16.28 -4.48
C TYR A 193 6.85 -15.52 -5.48
N LEU A 194 7.14 -14.26 -5.16
CA LEU A 194 8.00 -13.40 -5.98
C LEU A 194 9.47 -13.83 -5.92
N ARG A 195 10.20 -13.65 -7.01
CA ARG A 195 11.64 -13.86 -7.16
C ARG A 195 12.31 -12.63 -7.79
N PRO A 196 13.39 -12.09 -7.18
CA PRO A 196 14.00 -12.54 -5.95
C PRO A 196 13.09 -12.42 -4.73
N GLY A 197 12.06 -11.56 -4.76
CA GLY A 197 11.04 -11.44 -3.72
C GLY A 197 11.58 -11.06 -2.34
N MET A 198 10.81 -11.41 -1.33
CA MET A 198 11.15 -11.22 0.09
C MET A 198 10.70 -12.43 0.95
N GLY A 199 10.46 -13.60 0.31
CA GLY A 199 9.92 -14.80 0.96
C GLY A 199 8.42 -14.70 1.26
N ASP A 200 7.93 -15.54 2.19
CA ASP A 200 6.58 -15.38 2.73
C ASP A 200 6.57 -14.19 3.70
N PHE A 201 5.94 -13.11 3.27
CA PHE A 201 5.91 -11.88 4.05
C PHE A 201 5.23 -12.07 5.40
N GLY A 202 4.09 -12.78 5.41
CA GLY A 202 3.31 -13.01 6.63
C GLY A 202 4.10 -13.79 7.68
N ASP A 203 4.75 -14.87 7.24
CA ASP A 203 5.57 -15.70 8.13
C ASP A 203 6.75 -14.90 8.70
N ARG A 204 7.43 -14.11 7.88
CA ARG A 204 8.57 -13.28 8.32
C ARG A 204 8.16 -12.15 9.25
N TYR A 205 7.03 -11.52 8.98
CA TYR A 205 6.55 -10.38 9.77
C TYR A 205 5.93 -10.82 11.09
N TYR A 206 5.03 -11.82 11.05
CA TYR A 206 4.28 -12.28 12.21
C TYR A 206 4.95 -13.41 12.99
N GLY A 207 5.97 -14.06 12.40
CA GLY A 207 6.65 -15.20 13.04
C GLY A 207 5.76 -16.45 13.08
N SER A 208 4.99 -16.69 12.00
CA SER A 208 4.00 -17.78 11.95
C SER A 208 4.60 -19.16 11.69
N LYS A 209 5.92 -19.26 11.45
CA LYS A 209 6.68 -20.51 11.30
C LYS A 209 7.85 -20.53 12.25
#